data_3f603e979496d5f4cf263bd2c510a7f2
#
_entry.id   3f603e979496d5f4cf263bd2c510a7f2
#
_cell.length_a   1.000
_cell.length_b   1.000
_cell.length_c   1.000
_cell.angle_alpha   90.00
_cell.angle_beta   90.00
_cell.angle_gamma   90.00
#
_symmetry.space_group_name_H-M   'P 1'
#
loop_
_entity.id
_entity.type
_entity.pdbx_description
1 polymer ?
#
loop_
_entity_poly.entity_id
_entity_poly.type
_entity_poly.pdbx_seq_one_letter_code
_entity_poly.pdbx_strand_id
1 'polypeptide(L)'
;ATYIDVEGSFEGTRTNPAGVPDAAEGNAYDDGGDFVPNATIPFVYYVHPVDDKVAFGFGIFAPFGTHTDYSSNALVGGFADETELTTIDFQPTFSYRVSDTLAIGGGIDIMYAHGLLSKQLDLVPYVPGHPQLGNTDYQGYENKFEVEGNDLGYGWNLGLIWDVTAHTTLGFTYRSEVDLELEGDSKFIQSSG
;
A
#
# COMPACT_ATOMS: atom_id res chain seq x y z
N ALA A 1 -6.96 -16.30 -5.48
CA ALA A 1 -6.63 -15.34 -4.42
C ALA A 1 -5.35 -15.78 -3.72
N THR A 2 -4.55 -14.82 -3.31
CA THR A 2 -3.36 -15.05 -2.47
C THR A 2 -3.64 -14.49 -1.09
N TYR A 3 -3.36 -15.26 -0.04
CA TYR A 3 -3.38 -14.81 1.34
C TYR A 3 -1.94 -14.49 1.76
N ILE A 4 -1.75 -13.33 2.34
CA ILE A 4 -0.48 -12.84 2.84
C ILE A 4 -0.62 -12.66 4.34
N ASP A 5 0.30 -13.28 5.08
CA ASP A 5 0.41 -13.21 6.52
C ASP A 5 1.87 -12.86 6.83
N VAL A 6 2.08 -11.65 7.33
CA VAL A 6 3.41 -11.11 7.64
C VAL A 6 3.37 -10.62 9.07
N GLU A 7 4.19 -11.20 9.92
CA GLU A 7 4.36 -10.74 11.29
C GLU A 7 5.55 -9.77 11.35
N GLY A 8 5.35 -8.60 11.92
CA GLY A 8 6.39 -7.61 12.12
C GLY A 8 6.32 -6.99 13.52
N SER A 9 7.45 -6.84 14.14
CA SER A 9 7.58 -6.11 15.40
C SER A 9 8.84 -5.25 15.39
N PHE A 10 8.85 -4.21 16.18
CA PHE A 10 10.05 -3.40 16.39
C PHE A 10 10.29 -3.17 17.88
N GLU A 11 11.55 -3.01 18.24
CA GLU A 11 11.96 -2.64 19.58
C GLU A 11 12.67 -1.29 19.55
N GLY A 12 12.37 -0.43 20.50
CA GLY A 12 13.00 0.89 20.58
C GLY A 12 12.72 1.58 21.91
N THR A 13 13.41 2.68 22.11
CA THR A 13 13.18 3.57 23.26
C THR A 13 13.01 4.97 22.75
N ARG A 14 11.86 5.56 23.03
CA ARG A 14 11.65 7.00 22.79
C ARG A 14 12.36 7.81 23.87
N THR A 15 13.06 8.85 23.48
CA THR A 15 13.68 9.77 24.41
C THR A 15 13.14 11.19 24.16
N ASN A 16 12.92 11.93 25.23
CA ASN A 16 12.59 13.34 25.15
C ASN A 16 13.79 14.18 24.59
N PRO A 17 13.61 15.45 24.26
CA PRO A 17 14.70 16.31 23.79
C PRO A 17 15.90 16.46 24.73
N ALA A 18 15.73 16.12 26.01
CA ALA A 18 16.82 16.10 27.01
C ALA A 18 17.57 14.76 27.03
N GLY A 19 17.17 13.77 26.18
CA GLY A 19 17.79 12.46 26.11
C GLY A 19 17.34 11.50 27.23
N VAL A 20 16.29 11.83 27.96
CA VAL A 20 15.70 10.96 28.99
C VAL A 20 14.71 10.01 28.33
N PRO A 21 14.77 8.67 28.60
CA PRO A 21 13.77 7.75 28.10
C PRO A 21 12.37 8.09 28.62
N ASP A 22 11.38 8.16 27.74
CA ASP A 22 9.99 8.48 28.10
C ASP A 22 9.40 7.46 29.08
N ALA A 23 9.83 6.20 29.00
CA ALA A 23 9.46 5.17 29.96
C ALA A 23 9.88 5.49 31.41
N ALA A 24 10.95 6.29 31.60
CA ALA A 24 11.39 6.75 32.92
C ALA A 24 10.45 7.82 33.49
N GLU A 25 9.62 8.44 32.67
CA GLU A 25 8.61 9.42 33.03
C GLU A 25 7.20 8.81 33.23
N GLY A 26 7.12 7.46 33.14
CA GLY A 26 5.88 6.70 33.37
C GLY A 26 5.04 6.46 32.11
N ASN A 27 5.52 6.84 30.93
CA ASN A 27 4.84 6.59 29.68
C ASN A 27 5.11 5.13 29.24
N ALA A 28 4.06 4.36 29.08
CA ALA A 28 4.13 2.99 28.58
C ALA A 28 3.80 3.02 27.07
N TYR A 29 4.84 2.82 26.27
CA TYR A 29 4.67 2.57 24.83
C TYR A 29 4.79 1.06 24.57
N ASP A 30 4.05 0.58 23.60
CA ASP A 30 4.19 -0.80 23.15
C ASP A 30 5.15 -0.90 21.94
N ASP A 31 5.53 -2.11 21.61
CA ASP A 31 6.42 -2.44 20.50
C ASP A 31 5.73 -2.39 19.13
N GLY A 32 4.53 -1.83 19.07
CA GLY A 32 3.71 -1.72 17.86
C GLY A 32 2.98 -3.00 17.49
N GLY A 33 3.24 -4.10 18.20
CA GLY A 33 2.59 -5.38 17.95
C GLY A 33 2.81 -5.89 16.51
N ASP A 34 1.84 -6.60 15.97
CA ASP A 34 1.81 -6.98 14.56
C ASP A 34 1.21 -5.82 13.75
N PHE A 35 2.08 -4.98 13.20
CA PHE A 35 1.69 -3.76 12.48
C PHE A 35 1.44 -3.97 10.99
N VAL A 36 1.51 -5.22 10.50
CA VAL A 36 1.19 -5.55 9.09
C VAL A 36 -0.09 -6.39 9.06
N PRO A 37 -1.26 -5.78 8.80
CA PRO A 37 -2.51 -6.52 8.71
C PRO A 37 -2.47 -7.60 7.63
N ASN A 38 -3.10 -8.73 7.93
CA ASN A 38 -3.25 -9.82 6.98
C ASN A 38 -4.03 -9.37 5.74
N ALA A 39 -3.57 -9.73 4.56
CA ALA A 39 -4.20 -9.35 3.31
C ALA A 39 -4.63 -10.54 2.46
N THR A 40 -5.83 -10.44 1.88
CA THR A 40 -6.30 -11.36 0.85
C THR A 40 -6.35 -10.64 -0.48
N ILE A 41 -5.50 -11.04 -1.41
CA ILE A 41 -5.39 -10.42 -2.73
C ILE A 41 -6.19 -11.26 -3.74
N PRO A 42 -7.36 -10.80 -4.20
CA PRO A 42 -8.12 -11.48 -5.24
C PRO A 42 -7.49 -11.25 -6.61
N PHE A 43 -7.60 -12.25 -7.49
CA PHE A 43 -7.30 -12.10 -8.90
C PHE A 43 -8.21 -12.97 -9.75
N VAL A 44 -8.53 -12.49 -10.94
CA VAL A 44 -9.33 -13.18 -11.94
C VAL A 44 -8.71 -12.99 -13.29
N TYR A 45 -8.61 -14.06 -14.07
CA TYR A 45 -8.16 -14.03 -15.45
C TYR A 45 -9.14 -14.76 -16.33
N TYR A 46 -9.40 -14.22 -17.50
CA TYR A 46 -10.23 -14.84 -18.53
C TYR A 46 -9.53 -14.72 -19.89
N VAL A 47 -9.57 -15.81 -20.66
CA VAL A 47 -9.03 -15.85 -22.02
C VAL A 47 -10.05 -16.47 -22.95
N HIS A 48 -10.29 -15.81 -24.07
CA HIS A 48 -11.18 -16.28 -25.13
C HIS A 48 -10.43 -16.41 -26.45
N PRO A 49 -10.14 -17.63 -26.91
CA PRO A 49 -9.61 -17.84 -28.24
C PRO A 49 -10.70 -17.57 -29.27
N VAL A 50 -10.39 -16.72 -30.25
CA VAL A 50 -11.30 -16.44 -31.38
C VAL A 50 -11.07 -17.45 -32.49
N ASP A 51 -9.80 -17.76 -32.77
CA ASP A 51 -9.35 -18.79 -33.71
C ASP A 51 -7.98 -19.33 -33.29
N ASP A 52 -7.32 -20.09 -34.17
CA ASP A 52 -6.00 -20.70 -33.89
C ASP A 52 -4.87 -19.68 -33.73
N LYS A 53 -5.09 -18.44 -34.11
CA LYS A 53 -4.10 -17.36 -34.12
C LYS A 53 -4.39 -16.21 -33.18
N VAL A 54 -5.67 -15.94 -32.91
CA VAL A 54 -6.13 -14.75 -32.19
C VAL A 54 -6.80 -15.14 -30.89
N ALA A 55 -6.44 -14.49 -29.82
CA ALA A 55 -7.16 -14.56 -28.56
C ALA A 55 -7.26 -13.18 -27.91
N PHE A 56 -8.36 -12.98 -27.20
CA PHE A 56 -8.58 -11.86 -26.29
C PHE A 56 -8.62 -12.36 -24.86
N GLY A 57 -8.23 -11.51 -23.94
CA GLY A 57 -8.33 -11.81 -22.53
C GLY A 57 -8.52 -10.57 -21.70
N PHE A 58 -8.77 -10.76 -20.43
CA PHE A 58 -8.63 -9.71 -19.44
C PHE A 58 -8.16 -10.29 -18.10
N GLY A 59 -7.47 -9.47 -17.34
CA GLY A 59 -7.09 -9.74 -15.97
C GLY A 59 -7.66 -8.68 -15.05
N ILE A 60 -7.99 -9.06 -13.82
CA ILE A 60 -8.23 -8.15 -12.69
C ILE A 60 -7.33 -8.66 -11.57
N PHE A 61 -6.43 -7.83 -11.11
CA PHE A 61 -5.47 -8.20 -10.06
C PHE A 61 -4.91 -6.95 -9.36
N ALA A 62 -4.32 -7.14 -8.19
CA ALA A 62 -3.59 -6.09 -7.50
C ALA A 62 -2.10 -6.22 -7.81
N PRO A 63 -1.50 -5.31 -8.60
CA PRO A 63 -0.08 -5.40 -8.95
C PRO A 63 0.84 -5.04 -7.79
N PHE A 64 0.42 -4.17 -6.90
CA PHE A 64 1.11 -3.79 -5.68
C PHE A 64 0.13 -3.23 -4.65
N GLY A 65 0.58 -3.19 -3.41
CA GLY A 65 -0.12 -2.62 -2.27
C GLY A 65 0.77 -2.65 -1.04
N THR A 66 0.45 -1.82 -0.08
CA THR A 66 1.05 -1.83 1.25
C THR A 66 0.01 -1.45 2.26
N HIS A 67 0.07 -2.06 3.43
CA HIS A 67 -0.77 -1.71 4.56
C HIS A 67 0.04 -1.87 5.83
N THR A 68 0.15 -0.81 6.61
CA THR A 68 0.70 -0.81 7.96
C THR A 68 -0.27 -0.08 8.87
N ASP A 69 -0.55 -0.67 10.01
CA ASP A 69 -1.45 -0.14 11.03
C ASP A 69 -0.77 -0.36 12.40
N TYR A 70 -0.32 0.73 13.00
CA TYR A 70 0.35 0.70 14.28
C TYR A 70 -0.65 0.91 15.41
N SER A 71 -0.44 0.23 16.53
CA SER A 71 -1.29 0.45 17.70
C SER A 71 -1.24 1.92 18.15
N SER A 72 -2.33 2.40 18.73
CA SER A 72 -2.44 3.80 19.19
C SER A 72 -1.38 4.19 20.24
N ASN A 73 -0.80 3.20 20.93
CA ASN A 73 0.27 3.40 21.91
C ASN A 73 1.66 3.04 21.38
N ALA A 74 1.80 2.83 20.05
CA ALA A 74 3.10 2.52 19.49
C ALA A 74 4.07 3.70 19.57
N LEU A 75 5.34 3.40 19.81
CA LEU A 75 6.43 4.39 19.82
C LEU A 75 6.47 5.27 18.56
N VAL A 76 6.03 4.72 17.44
CA VAL A 76 6.06 5.36 16.13
C VAL A 76 4.76 6.06 15.73
N GLY A 77 3.68 5.96 16.51
CA GLY A 77 2.36 6.52 16.19
C GLY A 77 2.36 8.03 15.89
N GLY A 78 3.29 8.77 16.50
CA GLY A 78 3.53 10.18 16.20
C GLY A 78 4.16 10.45 14.82
N PHE A 79 4.68 9.44 14.12
CA PHE A 79 5.24 9.56 12.76
C PHE A 79 4.28 9.03 11.70
N ALA A 80 3.72 7.86 11.93
CA ALA A 80 2.69 7.25 11.10
C ALA A 80 1.85 6.34 12.00
N ASP A 81 0.54 6.40 11.87
CA ASP A 81 -0.42 5.57 12.56
C ASP A 81 -0.86 4.44 11.62
N GLU A 82 -1.41 4.82 10.49
CA GLU A 82 -1.83 3.90 9.45
C GLU A 82 -1.37 4.41 8.08
N THR A 83 -0.87 3.50 7.27
CA THR A 83 -0.55 3.77 5.87
C THR A 83 -1.11 2.65 5.03
N GLU A 84 -1.99 2.98 4.12
CA GLU A 84 -2.56 2.03 3.15
C GLU A 84 -2.35 2.54 1.74
N LEU A 85 -1.92 1.66 0.85
CA LEU A 85 -1.97 1.84 -0.59
C LEU A 85 -2.50 0.57 -1.21
N THR A 86 -3.67 0.66 -1.80
CA THR A 86 -4.30 -0.45 -2.53
C THR A 86 -4.41 -0.11 -3.99
N THR A 87 -4.01 -1.03 -4.85
CA THR A 87 -4.16 -0.89 -6.30
C THR A 87 -4.94 -2.05 -6.89
N ILE A 88 -5.76 -1.76 -7.90
CA ILE A 88 -6.47 -2.76 -8.71
C ILE A 88 -6.23 -2.42 -10.17
N ASP A 89 -5.70 -3.38 -10.93
CA ASP A 89 -5.48 -3.25 -12.36
C ASP A 89 -6.53 -4.06 -13.12
N PHE A 90 -7.21 -3.40 -14.05
CA PHE A 90 -8.06 -4.02 -15.05
C PHE A 90 -7.33 -3.99 -16.39
N GLN A 91 -6.96 -5.19 -16.88
CA GLN A 91 -6.05 -5.36 -18.01
C GLN A 91 -6.72 -6.13 -19.15
N PRO A 92 -7.42 -5.47 -20.09
CA PRO A 92 -7.81 -6.07 -21.35
C PRO A 92 -6.57 -6.34 -22.21
N THR A 93 -6.50 -7.52 -22.80
CA THR A 93 -5.36 -8.01 -23.57
C THR A 93 -5.77 -8.61 -24.90
N PHE A 94 -4.83 -8.59 -25.83
CA PHE A 94 -4.92 -9.21 -27.15
C PHE A 94 -3.64 -10.01 -27.41
N SER A 95 -3.77 -11.17 -28.04
CA SER A 95 -2.63 -11.95 -28.48
C SER A 95 -2.81 -12.44 -29.92
N TYR A 96 -1.68 -12.51 -30.63
CA TYR A 96 -1.61 -12.98 -31.99
C TYR A 96 -0.47 -13.95 -32.19
N ARG A 97 -0.77 -15.13 -32.72
CA ARG A 97 0.23 -16.13 -33.11
C ARG A 97 0.74 -15.82 -34.51
N VAL A 98 1.96 -15.27 -34.56
CA VAL A 98 2.62 -14.87 -35.81
C VAL A 98 3.03 -16.11 -36.62
N SER A 99 3.55 -17.15 -35.92
CA SER A 99 3.93 -18.43 -36.50
C SER A 99 3.71 -19.56 -35.49
N ASP A 100 4.01 -20.79 -35.86
CA ASP A 100 3.91 -21.95 -34.95
C ASP A 100 4.86 -21.83 -33.74
N THR A 101 5.91 -21.00 -33.86
CA THR A 101 6.92 -20.80 -32.81
C THR A 101 6.95 -19.43 -32.20
N LEU A 102 6.14 -18.47 -32.70
CA LEU A 102 6.16 -17.08 -32.25
C LEU A 102 4.76 -16.54 -32.02
N ALA A 103 4.53 -16.05 -30.81
CA ALA A 103 3.34 -15.30 -30.44
C ALA A 103 3.72 -13.95 -29.84
N ILE A 104 2.93 -12.93 -30.15
CA ILE A 104 3.02 -11.59 -29.59
C ILE A 104 1.70 -11.23 -28.93
N GLY A 105 1.73 -10.35 -27.97
CA GLY A 105 0.52 -9.85 -27.33
C GLY A 105 0.76 -8.49 -26.72
N GLY A 106 -0.32 -7.87 -26.31
CA GLY A 106 -0.30 -6.61 -25.60
C GLY A 106 -1.63 -6.29 -24.99
N GLY A 107 -1.64 -5.28 -24.15
CA GLY A 107 -2.84 -4.85 -23.44
C GLY A 107 -2.74 -3.43 -22.95
N ILE A 108 -3.86 -2.98 -22.42
CA ILE A 108 -3.99 -1.70 -21.73
C ILE A 108 -4.11 -2.00 -20.25
N ASP A 109 -3.40 -1.25 -19.43
CA ASP A 109 -3.52 -1.29 -17.98
C ASP A 109 -4.41 -0.11 -17.55
N ILE A 110 -5.50 -0.38 -16.86
CA ILE A 110 -6.40 0.61 -16.26
C ILE A 110 -6.31 0.39 -14.75
N MET A 111 -5.52 1.22 -14.10
CA MET A 111 -5.16 1.04 -12.71
C MET A 111 -5.89 2.04 -11.82
N TYR A 112 -6.70 1.53 -10.92
CA TYR A 112 -7.25 2.31 -9.81
C TYR A 112 -6.32 2.19 -8.61
N ALA A 113 -6.01 3.33 -8.00
CA ALA A 113 -5.26 3.40 -6.76
C ALA A 113 -6.06 4.13 -5.69
N HIS A 114 -5.96 3.64 -4.47
CA HIS A 114 -6.48 4.26 -3.26
C HIS A 114 -5.37 4.31 -2.23
N GLY A 115 -5.14 5.47 -1.65
CA GLY A 115 -4.15 5.71 -0.62
C GLY A 115 -4.75 6.36 0.61
N LEU A 116 -4.34 5.88 1.78
CA LEU A 116 -4.66 6.46 3.07
C LEU A 116 -3.36 6.63 3.86
N LEU A 117 -3.19 7.80 4.43
CA LEU A 117 -2.12 8.11 5.35
C LEU A 117 -2.71 8.78 6.58
N SER A 118 -2.48 8.21 7.74
CA SER A 118 -2.88 8.81 8.99
C SER A 118 -1.71 9.00 9.94
N LYS A 119 -1.86 9.98 10.82
CA LYS A 119 -0.87 10.33 11.82
C LYS A 119 -1.56 10.78 13.09
N GLN A 120 -1.11 10.26 14.22
CA GLN A 120 -1.51 10.78 15.51
C GLN A 120 -0.79 12.11 15.78
N LEU A 121 -1.54 13.09 16.28
CA LEU A 121 -1.01 14.39 16.63
C LEU A 121 -1.07 14.56 18.13
N ASP A 122 0.09 14.59 18.77
CA ASP A 122 0.24 15.01 20.16
C ASP A 122 0.04 16.54 20.25
N LEU A 123 -1.21 16.98 20.23
CA LEU A 123 -1.54 18.39 20.42
C LEU A 123 -1.46 18.71 21.91
N VAL A 124 -0.25 18.91 22.41
CA VAL A 124 -0.05 19.40 23.75
C VAL A 124 -0.28 20.91 23.77
N PRO A 125 -1.25 21.42 24.53
CA PRO A 125 -1.39 22.87 24.67
C PRO A 125 -0.14 23.45 25.31
N TYR A 126 0.51 24.40 24.62
CA TYR A 126 1.58 25.17 25.22
C TYR A 126 1.03 25.99 26.39
N VAL A 127 1.39 25.64 27.61
CA VAL A 127 1.07 26.42 28.80
C VAL A 127 2.27 27.24 29.19
N PRO A 128 2.24 28.59 28.98
CA PRO A 128 3.34 29.46 29.35
C PRO A 128 3.70 29.33 30.83
N GLY A 129 4.98 29.05 31.13
CA GLY A 129 5.49 28.93 32.49
C GLY A 129 5.44 27.54 33.10
N HIS A 130 4.92 26.55 32.39
CA HIS A 130 4.92 25.15 32.80
C HIS A 130 5.50 24.23 31.70
N PRO A 131 6.81 24.28 31.44
CA PRO A 131 7.43 23.47 30.39
C PRO A 131 7.33 21.96 30.63
N GLN A 132 6.93 21.53 31.82
CA GLN A 132 6.75 20.14 32.18
C GLN A 132 5.32 19.63 31.92
N LEU A 133 4.34 20.50 31.65
CA LEU A 133 3.01 20.11 31.25
C LEU A 133 2.91 19.68 29.77
N GLY A 134 3.98 19.85 29.03
CA GLY A 134 4.13 19.34 27.66
C GLY A 134 4.21 17.81 27.56
N ASN A 135 4.21 17.10 28.66
CA ASN A 135 4.33 15.65 28.71
C ASN A 135 3.26 15.01 29.60
N THR A 136 2.15 15.68 29.83
CA THR A 136 1.01 14.99 30.42
C THR A 136 0.30 14.24 29.31
N ASP A 137 0.34 12.92 29.37
CA ASP A 137 -0.58 12.04 28.69
C ASP A 137 -1.98 12.65 28.76
N TYR A 138 -2.41 13.28 27.68
CA TYR A 138 -3.81 13.51 27.46
C TYR A 138 -4.44 12.16 27.10
N GLN A 139 -4.49 11.26 28.06
CA GLN A 139 -5.33 10.08 27.99
C GLN A 139 -6.76 10.57 27.80
N GLY A 140 -7.25 10.49 26.57
CA GLY A 140 -8.64 10.79 26.27
C GLY A 140 -8.88 11.64 25.02
N TYR A 141 -7.87 12.15 24.33
CA TYR A 141 -8.04 12.84 23.05
C TYR A 141 -7.14 12.24 22.00
N GLU A 142 -7.68 11.34 21.20
CA GLU A 142 -7.02 10.90 19.97
C GLU A 142 -7.25 11.98 18.92
N ASN A 143 -6.24 12.80 18.69
CA ASN A 143 -6.23 13.71 17.55
C ASN A 143 -5.52 13.01 16.39
N LYS A 144 -6.26 12.65 15.39
CA LYS A 144 -5.76 11.97 14.19
C LYS A 144 -5.86 12.92 13.00
N PHE A 145 -4.79 13.07 12.28
CA PHE A 145 -4.81 13.69 10.96
C PHE A 145 -4.79 12.58 9.92
N GLU A 146 -5.75 12.63 9.01
CA GLU A 146 -5.94 11.62 7.97
C GLU A 146 -5.97 12.30 6.61
N VAL A 147 -5.25 11.75 5.66
CA VAL A 147 -5.28 12.10 4.24
C VAL A 147 -5.66 10.85 3.46
N GLU A 148 -6.73 10.95 2.70
CA GLU A 148 -7.26 9.88 1.87
C GLU A 148 -7.39 10.40 0.44
N GLY A 149 -6.95 9.62 -0.54
CA GLY A 149 -7.05 9.99 -1.93
C GLY A 149 -7.14 8.79 -2.85
N ASN A 150 -7.63 9.02 -4.06
CA ASN A 150 -7.70 8.00 -5.09
C ASN A 150 -7.37 8.59 -6.46
N ASP A 151 -7.01 7.71 -7.40
CA ASP A 151 -6.74 8.07 -8.77
C ASP A 151 -6.94 6.89 -9.72
N LEU A 152 -7.07 7.21 -11.01
CA LEU A 152 -7.20 6.26 -12.10
C LEU A 152 -6.12 6.54 -13.16
N GLY A 153 -5.11 5.69 -13.19
CA GLY A 153 -4.00 5.77 -14.14
C GLY A 153 -4.15 4.80 -15.32
N TYR A 154 -3.41 5.09 -16.38
CA TYR A 154 -3.42 4.29 -17.60
C TYR A 154 -2.01 3.93 -18.02
N GLY A 155 -1.87 2.68 -18.47
CA GLY A 155 -0.63 2.16 -19.00
C GLY A 155 -0.88 1.20 -20.16
N TRP A 156 0.18 0.58 -20.63
CA TRP A 156 0.12 -0.46 -21.65
C TRP A 156 1.23 -1.48 -21.43
N ASN A 157 1.01 -2.67 -21.99
CA ASN A 157 1.99 -3.72 -21.93
C ASN A 157 2.13 -4.45 -23.28
N LEU A 158 3.31 -5.02 -23.48
CA LEU A 158 3.62 -5.86 -24.63
C LEU A 158 4.29 -7.14 -24.14
N GLY A 159 4.01 -8.22 -24.83
CA GLY A 159 4.61 -9.52 -24.58
C GLY A 159 4.98 -10.25 -25.86
N LEU A 160 6.00 -11.10 -25.75
CA LEU A 160 6.45 -11.98 -26.83
C LEU A 160 6.81 -13.33 -26.20
N ILE A 161 6.39 -14.40 -26.86
CA ILE A 161 6.80 -15.77 -26.55
C ILE A 161 7.36 -16.37 -27.83
N TRP A 162 8.57 -16.91 -27.74
CA TRP A 162 9.27 -17.52 -28.85
C TRP A 162 9.84 -18.90 -28.50
N ASP A 163 9.34 -19.92 -29.15
CA ASP A 163 9.86 -21.27 -29.09
C ASP A 163 11.09 -21.39 -30.01
N VAL A 164 12.27 -21.16 -29.43
CA VAL A 164 13.56 -21.20 -30.17
C VAL A 164 13.88 -22.60 -30.63
N THR A 165 13.57 -23.59 -29.79
CA THR A 165 13.68 -25.01 -30.09
C THR A 165 12.51 -25.79 -29.50
N ALA A 166 12.35 -27.07 -29.80
CA ALA A 166 11.34 -27.93 -29.22
C ALA A 166 11.40 -28.04 -27.68
N HIS A 167 12.48 -27.57 -27.04
CA HIS A 167 12.73 -27.66 -25.59
C HIS A 167 13.07 -26.32 -24.95
N THR A 168 13.10 -25.22 -25.73
CA THR A 168 13.52 -23.91 -25.22
C THR A 168 12.55 -22.84 -25.69
N THR A 169 11.89 -22.22 -24.74
CA THR A 169 11.00 -21.08 -24.96
C THR A 169 11.59 -19.83 -24.30
N LEU A 170 11.64 -18.74 -25.03
CA LEU A 170 11.98 -17.40 -24.51
C LEU A 170 10.73 -16.56 -24.38
N GLY A 171 10.59 -15.88 -23.25
CA GLY A 171 9.56 -14.90 -22.99
C GLY A 171 10.16 -13.52 -22.79
N PHE A 172 9.55 -12.51 -23.36
CA PHE A 172 9.86 -11.12 -23.11
C PHE A 172 8.57 -10.36 -22.80
N THR A 173 8.60 -9.53 -21.76
CA THR A 173 7.49 -8.66 -21.41
C THR A 173 8.01 -7.26 -21.11
N TYR A 174 7.21 -6.26 -21.51
CA TYR A 174 7.41 -4.87 -21.17
C TYR A 174 6.08 -4.28 -20.68
N ARG A 175 6.14 -3.50 -19.61
CA ARG A 175 5.02 -2.71 -19.10
C ARG A 175 5.45 -1.25 -19.02
N SER A 176 4.59 -0.34 -19.47
CA SER A 176 4.84 1.08 -19.33
C SER A 176 4.71 1.52 -17.88
N GLU A 177 5.20 2.66 -17.56
CA GLU A 177 4.87 3.42 -16.37
C GLU A 177 3.38 3.76 -16.34
N VAL A 178 2.82 3.82 -15.15
CA VAL A 178 1.48 4.32 -14.87
C VAL A 178 1.64 5.45 -13.87
N ASP A 179 1.35 6.66 -14.31
CA ASP A 179 1.34 7.84 -13.45
C ASP A 179 0.06 7.87 -12.63
N LEU A 180 0.19 8.07 -11.31
CA LEU A 180 -0.90 8.14 -10.36
C LEU A 180 -0.72 9.41 -9.50
N GLU A 181 -1.71 10.29 -9.52
CA GLU A 181 -1.76 11.51 -8.72
C GLU A 181 -2.95 11.43 -7.77
N LEU A 182 -2.75 10.86 -6.58
CA LEU A 182 -3.83 10.68 -5.62
C LEU A 182 -4.42 12.02 -5.20
N GLU A 183 -5.65 12.27 -5.63
CA GLU A 183 -6.44 13.43 -5.23
C GLU A 183 -7.47 13.02 -4.19
N GLY A 184 -7.64 13.86 -3.15
CA GLY A 184 -8.56 13.53 -2.09
C GLY A 184 -8.65 14.56 -1.00
N ASP A 185 -9.15 14.13 0.16
CA ASP A 185 -9.48 14.98 1.27
C ASP A 185 -8.55 14.76 2.46
N SER A 186 -8.38 15.80 3.26
CA SER A 186 -7.74 15.71 4.57
C SER A 186 -8.77 15.97 5.67
N LYS A 187 -8.69 15.17 6.74
CA LYS A 187 -9.60 15.26 7.87
C LYS A 187 -8.81 15.38 9.17
N PHE A 188 -9.32 16.21 10.06
CA PHE A 188 -8.95 16.19 11.46
C PHE A 188 -10.02 15.43 12.24
N ILE A 189 -9.63 14.35 12.88
CA ILE A 189 -10.51 13.54 13.71
C ILE A 189 -10.12 13.82 15.16
N GLN A 190 -11.05 14.37 15.92
CA GLN A 190 -10.91 14.54 17.34
C GLN A 190 -11.88 13.59 18.04
N SER A 191 -11.35 12.57 18.69
CA SER A 191 -12.14 11.69 19.55
C SER A 191 -12.18 12.27 20.95
N SER A 192 -13.37 12.51 21.46
CA SER A 192 -13.56 12.77 22.90
C SER A 192 -13.75 11.43 23.59
N GLY A 193 -12.77 11.03 24.41
CA GLY A 193 -12.92 9.90 25.31
C GLY A 193 -14.07 10.08 26.32
#